data_512a8119857ec439765b0f79ef2a8fff
#
_entry.id   512a8119857ec439765b0f79ef2a8fff
#
_cell.length_a   1.000
_cell.length_b   1.000
_cell.length_c   1.000
_cell.angle_alpha   90.00
_cell.angle_beta   90.00
_cell.angle_gamma   90.00
#
_symmetry.space_group_name_H-M   'P 1'
#
loop_
_entity.id
_entity.type
_entity.pdbx_description
1 polymer ?
#
loop_
_entity_poly.entity_id
_entity_poly.type
_entity_poly.pdbx_seq_one_letter_code
_entity_poly.pdbx_strand_id
1 'polypeptide(L)'
;LRAKEKVLNRDSEDGIRTQEAMKITLNDMFKVLMDTKIQLKASTRANYEYLWSNYVKDEPFANIPLPNIRKSDILTFYTKLLKKGFAVNSLESINNLIHPTLELAVDDDYIRKNPSKGVYRSLKTEGAGAPPKKRIALTMTQQKNFLRFISKSPMYSHWLPVMVVLLGTGMRVAECTGLTKNDVDLENNTISVNHNLIYRVIDGKAGFHITTPKTASGTRTIPILYPQVAEQLRTLIEVMDTLYPEDLVMNGYHGFLFRNREGYFLSAHNINRAIQRISIAYNAEEMDQAELEDREPELLPHFSVHNMRHTFCTRLCESTNDIKFIQQVMGHADFSTTMDIYTHITQENMREKAEAIKGNLVLM
;
A
#
# COMPACT_ATOMS: atom_id res chain seq x y z
N LEU A 1 33.61 -27.40 29.68
CA LEU A 1 33.97 -26.25 30.51
C LEU A 1 35.10 -25.45 29.84
N ARG A 2 36.33 -25.97 29.67
CA ARG A 2 37.49 -25.29 29.07
C ARG A 2 37.26 -24.62 27.70
N ALA A 3 36.44 -25.21 26.84
CA ALA A 3 36.08 -24.63 25.52
C ALA A 3 35.16 -23.41 25.65
N LYS A 4 34.22 -23.43 26.60
CA LYS A 4 33.37 -22.27 26.93
C LYS A 4 34.16 -21.12 27.60
N GLU A 5 35.04 -21.45 28.51
CA GLU A 5 35.94 -20.48 29.13
C GLU A 5 36.84 -19.78 28.09
N LYS A 6 37.39 -20.53 27.14
CA LYS A 6 38.24 -19.98 26.09
C LYS A 6 37.46 -19.03 25.15
N VAL A 7 36.19 -19.32 24.87
CA VAL A 7 35.29 -18.42 24.11
C VAL A 7 34.98 -17.17 24.92
N LEU A 8 34.63 -17.30 26.20
CA LEU A 8 34.29 -16.18 27.07
C LEU A 8 35.49 -15.25 27.28
N ASN A 9 36.71 -15.80 27.46
CA ASN A 9 37.91 -15.00 27.60
C ASN A 9 38.26 -14.25 26.32
N ARG A 10 38.13 -14.90 25.16
CA ARG A 10 38.32 -14.26 23.87
C ARG A 10 37.26 -13.18 23.60
N ASP A 11 36.01 -13.41 23.99
CA ASP A 11 34.95 -12.43 23.86
C ASP A 11 35.18 -11.23 24.75
N SER A 12 35.71 -11.42 25.95
CA SER A 12 36.09 -10.36 26.87
C SER A 12 37.32 -9.57 26.38
N GLU A 13 38.33 -10.24 25.81
CA GLU A 13 39.51 -9.60 25.20
C GLU A 13 39.12 -8.74 23.96
N ASP A 14 38.10 -9.17 23.21
CA ASP A 14 37.59 -8.44 22.06
C ASP A 14 36.53 -7.36 22.44
N GLY A 15 36.31 -7.09 23.74
CA GLY A 15 35.41 -6.05 24.24
C GLY A 15 33.93 -6.40 24.21
N ILE A 16 33.56 -7.67 23.93
CA ILE A 16 32.17 -8.10 23.86
C ILE A 16 31.56 -8.23 25.26
N ARG A 17 30.40 -7.63 25.48
CA ARG A 17 29.64 -7.61 26.75
C ARG A 17 28.88 -8.92 26.98
N THR A 18 29.58 -10.06 26.90
CA THR A 18 28.96 -11.39 26.92
C THR A 18 28.07 -11.65 28.14
N GLN A 19 28.51 -11.19 29.32
CA GLN A 19 27.75 -11.37 30.57
C GLN A 19 26.46 -10.56 30.60
N GLU A 20 26.46 -9.34 30.06
CA GLU A 20 25.28 -8.50 29.92
C GLU A 20 24.36 -9.06 28.85
N ALA A 21 24.90 -9.47 27.73
CA ALA A 21 24.15 -10.07 26.59
C ALA A 21 23.37 -11.34 26.99
N MET A 22 23.86 -12.10 27.99
CA MET A 22 23.15 -13.27 28.53
C MET A 22 21.89 -12.92 29.32
N LYS A 23 21.65 -11.65 29.62
CA LYS A 23 20.44 -11.15 30.31
C LYS A 23 19.47 -10.43 29.37
N ILE A 24 19.90 -10.12 28.16
CA ILE A 24 19.16 -9.31 27.19
C ILE A 24 18.59 -10.22 26.12
N THR A 25 17.32 -10.05 25.81
CA THR A 25 16.60 -10.76 24.77
C THR A 25 16.46 -9.88 23.51
N LEU A 26 16.03 -10.50 22.40
CA LEU A 26 15.69 -9.75 21.19
C LEU A 26 14.51 -8.79 21.42
N ASN A 27 13.57 -9.14 22.29
CA ASN A 27 12.46 -8.26 22.68
C ASN A 27 12.97 -7.01 23.43
N ASP A 28 13.99 -7.12 24.25
CA ASP A 28 14.55 -5.98 24.95
C ASP A 28 15.30 -5.07 23.98
N MET A 29 16.10 -5.62 23.07
CA MET A 29 16.78 -4.85 22.03
C MET A 29 15.81 -4.16 21.07
N PHE A 30 14.65 -4.77 20.77
CA PHE A 30 13.63 -4.10 19.96
C PHE A 30 13.08 -2.85 20.65
N LYS A 31 12.87 -2.88 21.97
CA LYS A 31 12.46 -1.68 22.72
C LYS A 31 13.51 -0.59 22.61
N VAL A 32 14.78 -0.93 22.82
CA VAL A 32 15.90 0.02 22.65
C VAL A 32 15.90 0.60 21.23
N LEU A 33 15.78 -0.23 20.17
CA LEU A 33 15.71 0.24 18.81
C LEU A 33 14.52 1.20 18.59
N MET A 34 13.35 0.90 19.16
CA MET A 34 12.17 1.76 19.03
C MET A 34 12.33 3.10 19.76
N ASP A 35 13.06 3.12 20.87
CA ASP A 35 13.34 4.35 21.63
C ASP A 35 14.38 5.23 20.94
N THR A 36 15.36 4.65 20.25
CA THR A 36 16.34 5.41 19.43
C THR A 36 15.71 6.03 18.17
N LYS A 37 14.63 5.47 17.66
CA LYS A 37 13.92 5.98 16.45
C LYS A 37 12.96 7.13 16.76
N ILE A 38 13.47 8.25 17.27
CA ILE A 38 12.69 9.41 17.71
C ILE A 38 11.86 10.06 16.55
N GLN A 39 12.37 10.03 15.32
CA GLN A 39 11.76 10.70 14.16
C GLN A 39 10.72 9.84 13.42
N LEU A 40 10.37 8.64 13.92
CA LEU A 40 9.35 7.82 13.28
C LEU A 40 7.98 8.49 13.36
N LYS A 41 7.30 8.58 12.21
CA LYS A 41 5.88 8.96 12.20
C LYS A 41 5.09 7.99 13.08
N ALA A 42 4.15 8.49 13.88
CA ALA A 42 3.31 7.67 14.78
C ALA A 42 2.68 6.47 14.07
N SER A 43 2.22 6.64 12.83
CA SER A 43 1.68 5.54 12.01
C SER A 43 2.70 4.44 11.66
N THR A 44 3.98 4.78 11.54
CA THR A 44 5.04 3.80 11.26
C THR A 44 5.42 3.07 12.54
N ARG A 45 5.52 3.79 13.66
CA ARG A 45 5.74 3.22 14.99
C ARG A 45 4.66 2.20 15.33
N ALA A 46 3.39 2.58 15.22
CA ALA A 46 2.25 1.68 15.46
C ALA A 46 2.29 0.42 14.57
N ASN A 47 2.70 0.55 13.30
CA ASN A 47 2.84 -0.61 12.42
C ASN A 47 4.00 -1.53 12.83
N TYR A 48 5.12 -0.99 13.30
CA TYR A 48 6.26 -1.76 13.78
C TYR A 48 5.91 -2.54 15.05
N GLU A 49 5.26 -1.87 16.00
CA GLU A 49 4.77 -2.48 17.25
C GLU A 49 3.73 -3.57 16.97
N TYR A 50 2.81 -3.32 16.01
CA TYR A 50 1.84 -4.32 15.56
C TYR A 50 2.51 -5.56 14.98
N LEU A 51 3.45 -5.39 14.04
CA LEU A 51 4.16 -6.51 13.42
C LEU A 51 4.98 -7.29 14.45
N TRP A 52 5.67 -6.57 15.34
CA TRP A 52 6.45 -7.21 16.39
C TRP A 52 5.58 -8.02 17.34
N SER A 53 4.51 -7.42 17.88
CA SER A 53 3.62 -8.05 18.84
C SER A 53 2.88 -9.26 18.29
N ASN A 54 2.50 -9.22 17.00
CA ASN A 54 1.72 -10.31 16.42
C ASN A 54 2.56 -11.45 15.83
N TYR A 55 3.83 -11.20 15.48
CA TYR A 55 4.61 -12.20 14.75
C TYR A 55 5.94 -12.55 15.41
N VAL A 56 6.57 -11.66 16.18
CA VAL A 56 7.93 -11.87 16.67
C VAL A 56 7.99 -12.08 18.18
N LYS A 57 7.25 -11.28 18.94
CA LYS A 57 7.34 -11.20 20.40
C LYS A 57 7.28 -12.55 21.12
N ASP A 58 6.39 -13.42 20.68
CA ASP A 58 6.11 -14.71 21.35
C ASP A 58 6.90 -15.87 20.72
N GLU A 59 7.74 -15.61 19.72
CA GLU A 59 8.59 -16.66 19.12
C GLU A 59 9.73 -17.04 20.08
N PRO A 60 10.10 -18.33 20.17
CA PRO A 60 11.10 -18.80 21.14
C PRO A 60 12.43 -18.05 21.05
N PHE A 61 12.91 -17.76 19.83
CA PHE A 61 14.20 -17.07 19.64
C PHE A 61 14.18 -15.61 20.12
N ALA A 62 13.00 -14.98 20.21
CA ALA A 62 12.86 -13.61 20.67
C ALA A 62 12.97 -13.48 22.20
N ASN A 63 12.86 -14.60 22.92
CA ASN A 63 12.80 -14.68 24.37
C ASN A 63 14.04 -15.39 25.00
N ILE A 64 15.03 -15.78 24.19
CA ILE A 64 16.29 -16.32 24.67
C ILE A 64 17.38 -15.23 24.66
N PRO A 65 18.46 -15.40 25.45
CA PRO A 65 19.60 -14.48 25.42
C PRO A 65 20.16 -14.28 24.01
N LEU A 66 20.52 -13.05 23.68
CA LEU A 66 21.01 -12.65 22.34
C LEU A 66 22.13 -13.56 21.79
N PRO A 67 23.16 -13.94 22.58
CA PRO A 67 24.24 -14.80 22.10
C PRO A 67 23.78 -16.23 21.72
N ASN A 68 22.62 -16.64 22.17
CA ASN A 68 22.08 -17.97 21.91
C ASN A 68 21.24 -18.02 20.62
N ILE A 69 20.89 -16.87 20.04
CA ILE A 69 20.11 -16.79 18.79
C ILE A 69 20.99 -17.23 17.63
N ARG A 70 20.51 -18.22 16.88
CA ARG A 70 21.22 -18.78 15.74
C ARG A 70 20.53 -18.41 14.42
N LYS A 71 21.30 -18.45 13.35
CA LYS A 71 20.77 -18.26 11.98
C LYS A 71 19.65 -19.26 11.66
N SER A 72 19.76 -20.50 12.16
CA SER A 72 18.75 -21.55 12.00
C SER A 72 17.40 -21.19 12.63
N ASP A 73 17.40 -20.47 13.74
CA ASP A 73 16.16 -20.09 14.44
C ASP A 73 15.36 -19.10 13.59
N ILE A 74 16.05 -18.10 13.03
CA ILE A 74 15.44 -17.09 12.14
C ILE A 74 14.98 -17.73 10.83
N LEU A 75 15.78 -18.63 10.24
CA LEU A 75 15.41 -19.36 9.04
C LEU A 75 14.17 -20.24 9.27
N THR A 76 14.12 -20.96 10.40
CA THR A 76 12.97 -21.79 10.79
C THR A 76 11.72 -20.93 10.97
N PHE A 77 11.86 -19.78 11.61
CA PHE A 77 10.76 -18.83 11.81
C PHE A 77 10.22 -18.33 10.46
N TYR A 78 11.08 -17.85 9.55
CA TYR A 78 10.63 -17.38 8.25
C TYR A 78 9.99 -18.50 7.42
N THR A 79 10.57 -19.70 7.45
CA THR A 79 9.99 -20.87 6.78
C THR A 79 8.61 -21.23 7.35
N LYS A 80 8.42 -21.12 8.67
CA LYS A 80 7.12 -21.29 9.34
C LYS A 80 6.07 -20.28 8.83
N LEU A 81 6.46 -19.01 8.66
CA LEU A 81 5.56 -17.98 8.12
C LEU A 81 5.20 -18.24 6.65
N LEU A 82 6.17 -18.63 5.83
CA LEU A 82 5.92 -19.00 4.42
C LEU A 82 4.96 -20.20 4.31
N LYS A 83 5.13 -21.22 5.15
CA LYS A 83 4.21 -22.37 5.21
C LYS A 83 2.80 -21.98 5.65
N LYS A 84 2.64 -20.89 6.41
CA LYS A 84 1.34 -20.29 6.76
C LYS A 84 0.74 -19.43 5.63
N GLY A 85 1.39 -19.36 4.46
CA GLY A 85 0.90 -18.62 3.29
C GLY A 85 1.37 -17.15 3.23
N PHE A 86 2.36 -16.75 4.03
CA PHE A 86 2.93 -15.41 3.90
C PHE A 86 3.66 -15.26 2.56
N ALA A 87 3.42 -14.14 1.90
CA ALA A 87 4.22 -13.77 0.75
C ALA A 87 5.63 -13.32 1.19
N VAL A 88 6.64 -13.53 0.35
CA VAL A 88 8.03 -13.13 0.63
C VAL A 88 8.14 -11.63 0.95
N ASN A 89 7.37 -10.78 0.24
CA ASN A 89 7.34 -9.34 0.52
C ASN A 89 6.76 -9.00 1.92
N SER A 90 5.90 -9.85 2.48
CA SER A 90 5.42 -9.69 3.86
C SER A 90 6.50 -10.04 4.87
N LEU A 91 7.34 -11.04 4.57
CA LEU A 91 8.53 -11.36 5.35
C LEU A 91 9.54 -10.22 5.36
N GLU A 92 9.67 -9.47 4.26
CA GLU A 92 10.54 -8.29 4.20
C GLU A 92 10.20 -7.28 5.29
N SER A 93 8.91 -7.03 5.52
CA SER A 93 8.45 -6.12 6.56
C SER A 93 8.85 -6.59 7.96
N ILE A 94 8.81 -7.88 8.23
CA ILE A 94 9.25 -8.47 9.51
C ILE A 94 10.78 -8.47 9.59
N ASN A 95 11.48 -8.83 8.53
CA ASN A 95 12.95 -8.78 8.48
C ASN A 95 13.49 -7.37 8.70
N ASN A 96 12.80 -6.35 8.20
CA ASN A 96 13.14 -4.93 8.41
C ASN A 96 12.97 -4.47 9.88
N LEU A 97 12.45 -5.33 10.75
CA LEU A 97 12.44 -5.14 12.20
C LEU A 97 13.51 -6.01 12.89
N ILE A 98 13.56 -7.30 12.57
CA ILE A 98 14.51 -8.24 13.20
C ILE A 98 15.94 -7.89 12.85
N HIS A 99 16.24 -7.63 11.57
CA HIS A 99 17.61 -7.37 11.13
C HIS A 99 18.24 -6.14 11.77
N PRO A 100 17.59 -4.94 11.78
CA PRO A 100 18.16 -3.77 12.46
C PRO A 100 18.24 -3.93 13.98
N THR A 101 17.32 -4.68 14.61
CA THR A 101 17.39 -4.96 16.04
C THR A 101 18.63 -5.78 16.39
N LEU A 102 18.94 -6.80 15.57
CA LEU A 102 20.16 -7.60 15.75
C LEU A 102 21.44 -6.87 15.33
N GLU A 103 21.34 -5.95 14.36
CA GLU A 103 22.50 -5.10 13.99
C GLU A 103 22.83 -4.14 15.12
N LEU A 104 21.84 -3.53 15.78
CA LEU A 104 22.07 -2.73 16.98
C LEU A 104 22.72 -3.55 18.09
N ALA A 105 22.38 -4.83 18.25
CA ALA A 105 23.02 -5.71 19.21
C ALA A 105 24.47 -6.04 18.84
N VAL A 106 24.84 -5.97 17.56
CA VAL A 106 26.25 -6.06 17.11
C VAL A 106 26.98 -4.76 17.38
N ASP A 107 26.36 -3.61 17.07
CA ASP A 107 26.94 -2.27 17.25
C ASP A 107 27.18 -1.94 18.73
N ASP A 108 26.35 -2.48 19.64
CA ASP A 108 26.47 -2.34 21.09
C ASP A 108 27.34 -3.43 21.73
N ASP A 109 28.08 -4.23 20.96
CA ASP A 109 28.99 -5.29 21.39
C ASP A 109 28.33 -6.43 22.21
N TYR A 110 27.01 -6.66 22.04
CA TYR A 110 26.32 -7.81 22.68
C TYR A 110 26.54 -9.13 21.93
N ILE A 111 26.65 -9.08 20.58
CA ILE A 111 26.91 -10.23 19.73
C ILE A 111 27.91 -9.88 18.61
N ARG A 112 28.76 -10.84 18.24
CA ARG A 112 29.79 -10.63 17.22
C ARG A 112 29.26 -10.48 15.80
N LYS A 113 28.15 -11.11 15.49
CA LYS A 113 27.59 -11.19 14.13
C LYS A 113 26.07 -11.24 14.19
N ASN A 114 25.45 -10.56 13.27
CA ASN A 114 24.02 -10.58 13.11
C ASN A 114 23.55 -11.94 12.52
N PRO A 115 22.81 -12.78 13.29
CA PRO A 115 22.35 -14.08 12.80
C PRO A 115 21.29 -14.00 11.70
N SER A 116 20.62 -12.86 11.52
CA SER A 116 19.64 -12.67 10.43
C SER A 116 20.29 -12.37 9.08
N LYS A 117 21.60 -12.09 9.06
CA LYS A 117 22.30 -11.66 7.84
C LYS A 117 22.17 -12.68 6.71
N GLY A 118 21.60 -12.24 5.60
CA GLY A 118 21.43 -13.03 4.38
C GLY A 118 20.26 -14.05 4.39
N VAL A 119 19.56 -14.26 5.53
CA VAL A 119 18.46 -15.23 5.63
C VAL A 119 17.29 -14.85 4.72
N TYR A 120 16.81 -13.62 4.80
CA TYR A 120 15.73 -13.14 3.94
C TYR A 120 16.12 -13.17 2.46
N ARG A 121 17.35 -12.74 2.14
CA ARG A 121 17.85 -12.72 0.76
C ARG A 121 17.91 -14.11 0.13
N SER A 122 18.36 -15.14 0.86
CA SER A 122 18.39 -16.51 0.34
C SER A 122 16.98 -17.02 0.02
N LEU A 123 16.02 -16.82 0.92
CA LEU A 123 14.62 -17.23 0.68
C LEU A 123 13.99 -16.51 -0.51
N LYS A 124 14.31 -15.23 -0.71
CA LYS A 124 13.84 -14.46 -1.88
C LYS A 124 14.44 -14.99 -3.19
N THR A 125 15.72 -15.33 -3.19
CA THR A 125 16.43 -15.87 -4.38
C THR A 125 15.95 -17.27 -4.74
N GLU A 126 15.64 -18.09 -3.75
CA GLU A 126 15.10 -19.45 -3.93
C GLU A 126 13.65 -19.48 -4.43
N GLY A 127 13.02 -18.29 -4.57
CA GLY A 127 11.62 -18.20 -4.99
C GLY A 127 10.63 -18.76 -3.96
N ALA A 128 11.04 -18.83 -2.69
CA ALA A 128 10.22 -19.37 -1.63
C ALA A 128 8.97 -18.51 -1.40
N GLY A 129 7.82 -19.16 -1.28
CA GLY A 129 6.53 -18.51 -0.96
C GLY A 129 5.65 -18.18 -2.16
N ALA A 130 4.47 -17.63 -1.89
CA ALA A 130 3.52 -17.28 -2.93
C ALA A 130 4.10 -16.16 -3.82
N PRO A 131 3.94 -16.24 -5.15
CA PRO A 131 4.37 -15.16 -6.03
C PRO A 131 3.65 -13.86 -5.66
N PRO A 132 4.30 -12.68 -5.80
CA PRO A 132 3.65 -11.41 -5.53
C PRO A 132 2.43 -11.27 -6.45
N LYS A 133 1.29 -10.91 -5.88
CA LYS A 133 0.08 -10.63 -6.68
C LYS A 133 0.40 -9.46 -7.62
N LYS A 134 0.32 -9.71 -8.93
CA LYS A 134 0.44 -8.63 -9.92
C LYS A 134 -0.67 -7.61 -9.69
N ARG A 135 -0.31 -6.34 -9.70
CA ARG A 135 -1.28 -5.25 -9.70
C ARG A 135 -1.90 -5.21 -11.10
N ILE A 136 -3.20 -5.41 -11.17
CA ILE A 136 -3.94 -5.43 -12.43
C ILE A 136 -4.58 -4.05 -12.61
N ALA A 137 -4.40 -3.44 -13.79
CA ALA A 137 -5.22 -2.34 -14.24
C ALA A 137 -6.53 -2.89 -14.80
N LEU A 138 -7.63 -2.21 -14.58
CA LEU A 138 -8.90 -2.52 -15.24
C LEU A 138 -8.79 -2.24 -16.74
N THR A 139 -9.36 -3.09 -17.58
CA THR A 139 -9.53 -2.77 -18.99
C THR A 139 -10.50 -1.59 -19.16
N MET A 140 -10.50 -0.98 -20.35
CA MET A 140 -11.45 0.12 -20.67
C MET A 140 -12.90 -0.34 -20.52
N THR A 141 -13.21 -1.55 -20.96
CA THR A 141 -14.54 -2.14 -20.85
C THR A 141 -14.93 -2.37 -19.40
N GLN A 142 -14.05 -2.99 -18.60
CA GLN A 142 -14.28 -3.21 -17.17
C GLN A 142 -14.51 -1.90 -16.41
N GLN A 143 -13.70 -0.87 -16.68
CA GLN A 143 -13.87 0.45 -16.08
C GLN A 143 -15.22 1.09 -16.43
N LYS A 144 -15.61 1.05 -17.71
CA LYS A 144 -16.89 1.58 -18.18
C LYS A 144 -18.08 0.81 -17.56
N ASN A 145 -18.02 -0.51 -17.56
CA ASN A 145 -19.06 -1.36 -17.02
C ASN A 145 -19.24 -1.15 -15.52
N PHE A 146 -18.14 -1.07 -14.76
CA PHE A 146 -18.15 -0.77 -13.34
C PHE A 146 -18.85 0.56 -13.04
N LEU A 147 -18.45 1.65 -13.69
CA LEU A 147 -19.06 2.97 -13.48
C LEU A 147 -20.52 3.02 -13.94
N ARG A 148 -20.85 2.38 -15.07
CA ARG A 148 -22.23 2.29 -15.59
C ARG A 148 -23.13 1.53 -14.62
N PHE A 149 -22.66 0.42 -14.08
CA PHE A 149 -23.42 -0.35 -13.10
C PHE A 149 -23.72 0.48 -11.85
N ILE A 150 -22.72 1.18 -11.31
CA ILE A 150 -22.89 2.06 -10.15
C ILE A 150 -23.92 3.16 -10.47
N SER A 151 -23.79 3.83 -11.62
CA SER A 151 -24.66 4.96 -11.98
C SER A 151 -26.13 4.57 -12.12
N LYS A 152 -26.41 3.34 -12.55
CA LYS A 152 -27.79 2.83 -12.72
C LYS A 152 -28.37 2.20 -11.47
N SER A 153 -27.55 1.82 -10.50
CA SER A 153 -27.98 1.10 -9.31
C SER A 153 -28.52 2.05 -8.23
N PRO A 154 -29.79 1.96 -7.83
CA PRO A 154 -30.30 2.74 -6.69
C PRO A 154 -29.57 2.48 -5.39
N MET A 155 -29.01 1.26 -5.24
CA MET A 155 -28.27 0.85 -4.04
C MET A 155 -26.85 1.43 -4.00
N TYR A 156 -26.17 1.55 -5.15
CA TYR A 156 -24.75 1.88 -5.23
C TYR A 156 -24.45 3.25 -5.81
N SER A 157 -25.43 3.98 -6.36
CA SER A 157 -25.21 5.29 -7.01
C SER A 157 -24.51 6.33 -6.14
N HIS A 158 -24.72 6.30 -4.83
CA HIS A 158 -24.04 7.17 -3.87
C HIS A 158 -22.51 6.97 -3.80
N TRP A 159 -21.98 5.86 -4.33
CA TRP A 159 -20.55 5.61 -4.47
C TRP A 159 -19.96 6.20 -5.76
N LEU A 160 -20.79 6.62 -6.70
CA LEU A 160 -20.32 7.08 -8.01
C LEU A 160 -19.31 8.23 -7.91
N PRO A 161 -19.55 9.29 -7.12
CA PRO A 161 -18.62 10.42 -7.06
C PRO A 161 -17.21 10.01 -6.63
N VAL A 162 -17.07 9.24 -5.56
CA VAL A 162 -15.75 8.80 -5.06
C VAL A 162 -15.06 7.86 -6.04
N MET A 163 -15.81 6.97 -6.72
CA MET A 163 -15.23 6.05 -7.71
C MET A 163 -14.75 6.79 -8.96
N VAL A 164 -15.52 7.76 -9.44
CA VAL A 164 -15.14 8.60 -10.60
C VAL A 164 -13.89 9.41 -10.26
N VAL A 165 -13.83 10.05 -9.09
CA VAL A 165 -12.66 10.84 -8.69
C VAL A 165 -11.42 9.94 -8.54
N LEU A 166 -11.52 8.79 -7.90
CA LEU A 166 -10.39 7.86 -7.76
C LEU A 166 -9.87 7.34 -9.10
N LEU A 167 -10.77 6.95 -10.02
CA LEU A 167 -10.42 6.46 -11.36
C LEU A 167 -9.93 7.57 -12.30
N GLY A 168 -10.40 8.80 -12.12
CA GLY A 168 -10.10 9.90 -13.03
C GLY A 168 -8.96 10.82 -12.58
N THR A 169 -8.41 10.62 -11.36
CA THR A 169 -7.31 11.44 -10.83
C THR A 169 -6.09 10.63 -10.40
N GLY A 170 -6.28 9.33 -10.17
CA GLY A 170 -5.24 8.47 -9.63
C GLY A 170 -4.76 8.84 -8.22
N MET A 171 -5.52 9.64 -7.47
CA MET A 171 -5.20 9.98 -6.09
C MET A 171 -5.04 8.73 -5.23
N ARG A 172 -4.19 8.82 -4.19
CA ARG A 172 -4.20 7.78 -3.14
C ARG A 172 -5.51 7.88 -2.36
N VAL A 173 -6.01 6.75 -1.90
CA VAL A 173 -7.30 6.74 -1.17
C VAL A 173 -7.35 7.73 -0.01
N ALA A 174 -6.27 7.86 0.75
CA ALA A 174 -6.19 8.79 1.87
C ALA A 174 -6.13 10.27 1.42
N GLU A 175 -5.61 10.56 0.24
CA GLU A 175 -5.65 11.88 -0.39
C GLU A 175 -7.11 12.19 -0.81
N CYS A 176 -7.77 11.23 -1.48
CA CYS A 176 -9.15 11.39 -1.92
C CYS A 176 -10.13 11.54 -0.75
N THR A 177 -10.05 10.66 0.27
CA THR A 177 -10.95 10.76 1.43
C THR A 177 -10.71 11.99 2.28
N GLY A 178 -9.51 12.57 2.20
CA GLY A 178 -9.16 13.84 2.85
C GLY A 178 -9.55 15.08 2.07
N LEU A 179 -9.98 14.94 0.80
CA LEU A 179 -10.24 16.08 -0.08
C LEU A 179 -11.35 16.99 0.48
N THR A 180 -11.05 18.28 0.57
CA THR A 180 -11.98 19.33 0.99
C THR A 180 -12.43 20.19 -0.18
N LYS A 181 -13.51 20.95 0.01
CA LYS A 181 -13.97 21.92 -1.01
C LYS A 181 -12.90 22.97 -1.36
N ASN A 182 -12.03 23.31 -0.40
CA ASN A 182 -10.96 24.30 -0.60
C ASN A 182 -9.78 23.76 -1.43
N ASP A 183 -9.69 22.46 -1.62
CA ASP A 183 -8.64 21.83 -2.43
C ASP A 183 -9.00 21.75 -3.91
N VAL A 184 -10.24 22.06 -4.29
CA VAL A 184 -10.76 21.94 -5.64
C VAL A 184 -10.93 23.31 -6.28
N ASP A 185 -10.23 23.53 -7.38
CA ASP A 185 -10.36 24.72 -8.22
C ASP A 185 -11.00 24.30 -9.56
N LEU A 186 -12.31 24.53 -9.66
CA LEU A 186 -13.08 24.21 -10.87
C LEU A 186 -12.91 25.24 -12.00
N GLU A 187 -12.39 26.44 -11.70
CA GLU A 187 -12.10 27.45 -12.72
C GLU A 187 -10.84 27.07 -13.50
N ASN A 188 -9.79 26.66 -12.78
CA ASN A 188 -8.54 26.23 -13.36
C ASN A 188 -8.49 24.71 -13.63
N ASN A 189 -9.56 23.96 -13.33
CA ASN A 189 -9.63 22.51 -13.46
C ASN A 189 -8.48 21.79 -12.76
N THR A 190 -8.24 22.09 -11.48
CA THR A 190 -7.16 21.50 -10.69
C THR A 190 -7.63 21.05 -9.30
N ILE A 191 -6.88 20.08 -8.75
CA ILE A 191 -7.04 19.58 -7.38
C ILE A 191 -5.69 19.72 -6.67
N SER A 192 -5.69 20.37 -5.50
CA SER A 192 -4.53 20.47 -4.62
C SER A 192 -4.47 19.27 -3.69
N VAL A 193 -3.37 18.52 -3.72
CA VAL A 193 -3.11 17.42 -2.79
C VAL A 193 -2.07 17.89 -1.79
N ASN A 194 -2.48 18.17 -0.56
CA ASN A 194 -1.63 18.75 0.48
C ASN A 194 -1.72 18.01 1.82
N HIS A 195 -2.72 17.12 1.99
CA HIS A 195 -2.92 16.32 3.19
C HIS A 195 -3.55 14.96 2.89
N ASN A 196 -3.62 14.11 3.91
CA ASN A 196 -4.22 12.78 3.85
C ASN A 196 -5.13 12.58 5.07
N LEU A 197 -6.27 11.94 4.87
CA LEU A 197 -7.11 11.44 5.95
C LEU A 197 -6.90 9.92 6.10
N ILE A 198 -6.42 9.48 7.25
CA ILE A 198 -6.16 8.07 7.54
C ILE A 198 -6.96 7.62 8.76
N TYR A 199 -7.40 6.36 8.76
CA TYR A 199 -7.98 5.72 9.94
C TYR A 199 -6.97 4.73 10.51
N ARG A 200 -6.52 4.95 11.75
CA ARG A 200 -5.53 4.09 12.40
C ARG A 200 -5.68 4.11 13.91
N VAL A 201 -5.09 3.09 14.54
CA VAL A 201 -4.84 3.09 15.98
C VAL A 201 -3.54 3.86 16.21
N ILE A 202 -3.59 4.94 16.98
CA ILE A 202 -2.44 5.73 17.44
C ILE A 202 -2.61 5.87 18.95
N ASP A 203 -1.55 5.57 19.71
CA ASP A 203 -1.56 5.59 21.18
C ASP A 203 -2.72 4.79 21.80
N GLY A 204 -2.99 3.61 21.22
CA GLY A 204 -4.04 2.69 21.67
C GLY A 204 -5.48 3.11 21.31
N LYS A 205 -5.68 4.25 20.65
CA LYS A 205 -7.00 4.75 20.24
C LYS A 205 -7.19 4.67 18.73
N ALA A 206 -8.23 3.97 18.30
CA ALA A 206 -8.63 3.91 16.90
C ALA A 206 -9.35 5.21 16.51
N GLY A 207 -8.93 5.84 15.41
CA GLY A 207 -9.54 7.08 14.97
C GLY A 207 -9.05 7.56 13.60
N PHE A 208 -9.69 8.61 13.12
CA PHE A 208 -9.23 9.34 11.94
C PHE A 208 -8.16 10.35 12.34
N HIS A 209 -7.19 10.54 11.45
CA HIS A 209 -6.08 11.48 11.64
C HIS A 209 -5.74 12.15 10.33
N ILE A 210 -5.49 13.46 10.38
CA ILE A 210 -4.87 14.18 9.26
C ILE A 210 -3.36 14.01 9.34
N THR A 211 -2.75 13.71 8.20
CA THR A 211 -1.30 13.60 8.06
C THR A 211 -0.83 14.35 6.82
N THR A 212 0.37 14.90 6.88
CA THR A 212 1.01 15.48 5.69
C THR A 212 1.54 14.37 4.77
N PRO A 213 1.68 14.61 3.47
CA PRO A 213 2.37 13.71 2.57
C PRO A 213 3.77 13.33 3.08
N LYS A 214 4.22 12.13 2.74
CA LYS A 214 5.52 11.62 3.23
C LYS A 214 6.73 12.28 2.58
N THR A 215 6.54 12.83 1.38
CA THR A 215 7.60 13.42 0.54
C THR A 215 7.12 14.74 -0.04
N ALA A 216 8.04 15.62 -0.43
CA ALA A 216 7.71 16.87 -1.12
C ALA A 216 6.89 16.62 -2.39
N SER A 217 7.20 15.56 -3.15
CA SER A 217 6.42 15.14 -4.33
C SER A 217 5.01 14.66 -4.02
N GLY A 218 4.70 14.41 -2.75
CA GLY A 218 3.34 14.07 -2.30
C GLY A 218 2.42 15.29 -2.26
N THR A 219 2.95 16.50 -2.05
CA THR A 219 2.23 17.76 -2.18
C THR A 219 2.31 18.20 -3.63
N ARG A 220 1.17 18.25 -4.31
CA ARG A 220 1.10 18.49 -5.74
C ARG A 220 -0.27 19.01 -6.16
N THR A 221 -0.32 19.60 -7.33
CA THR A 221 -1.56 19.94 -8.03
C THR A 221 -1.81 18.93 -9.14
N ILE A 222 -3.00 18.34 -9.17
CA ILE A 222 -3.45 17.37 -10.18
C ILE A 222 -4.38 18.09 -11.15
N PRO A 223 -4.13 18.09 -12.48
CA PRO A 223 -5.10 18.58 -13.46
C PRO A 223 -6.30 17.63 -13.53
N ILE A 224 -7.50 18.18 -13.64
CA ILE A 224 -8.73 17.41 -13.87
C ILE A 224 -8.81 17.11 -15.37
N LEU A 225 -8.40 15.90 -15.76
CA LEU A 225 -8.32 15.50 -17.17
C LEU A 225 -9.66 14.99 -17.74
N TYR A 226 -10.60 14.60 -16.88
CA TYR A 226 -11.89 14.04 -17.27
C TYR A 226 -13.03 14.99 -16.86
N PRO A 227 -13.86 15.45 -17.81
CA PRO A 227 -15.04 16.29 -17.52
C PRO A 227 -15.95 15.70 -16.45
N GLN A 228 -16.09 14.38 -16.42
CA GLN A 228 -16.91 13.67 -15.44
C GLN A 228 -16.42 13.87 -14.00
N VAL A 229 -15.10 14.02 -13.80
CA VAL A 229 -14.52 14.33 -12.48
C VAL A 229 -14.94 15.73 -12.03
N ALA A 230 -14.84 16.73 -12.93
CA ALA A 230 -15.25 18.09 -12.64
C ALA A 230 -16.77 18.17 -12.32
N GLU A 231 -17.59 17.45 -13.07
CA GLU A 231 -19.02 17.37 -12.85
C GLU A 231 -19.37 16.80 -11.47
N GLN A 232 -18.77 15.65 -11.11
CA GLN A 232 -19.01 15.03 -9.80
C GLN A 232 -18.54 15.92 -8.65
N LEU A 233 -17.39 16.57 -8.79
CA LEU A 233 -16.90 17.49 -7.76
C LEU A 233 -17.77 18.73 -7.63
N ARG A 234 -18.24 19.32 -8.75
CA ARG A 234 -19.18 20.46 -8.75
C ARG A 234 -20.46 20.10 -8.01
N THR A 235 -21.08 18.99 -8.40
CA THR A 235 -22.32 18.50 -7.76
C THR A 235 -22.12 18.28 -6.26
N LEU A 236 -21.01 17.67 -5.85
CA LEU A 236 -20.71 17.47 -4.44
C LEU A 236 -20.57 18.81 -3.68
N ILE A 237 -19.83 19.76 -4.23
CA ILE A 237 -19.62 21.08 -3.60
C ILE A 237 -20.95 21.83 -3.46
N GLU A 238 -21.79 21.79 -4.49
CA GLU A 238 -23.11 22.46 -4.50
C GLU A 238 -24.09 21.89 -3.48
N VAL A 239 -24.05 20.56 -3.26
CA VAL A 239 -25.02 19.90 -2.38
C VAL A 239 -24.53 19.66 -0.97
N MET A 240 -23.23 19.88 -0.70
CA MET A 240 -22.56 19.54 0.56
C MET A 240 -23.26 20.17 1.77
N ASP A 241 -23.49 21.49 1.71
CA ASP A 241 -24.05 22.24 2.83
C ASP A 241 -25.52 21.85 3.11
N THR A 242 -26.22 21.31 2.08
CA THR A 242 -27.58 20.78 2.23
C THR A 242 -27.58 19.34 2.75
N LEU A 243 -26.69 18.50 2.25
CA LEU A 243 -26.61 17.08 2.64
C LEU A 243 -26.05 16.91 4.06
N TYR A 244 -25.13 17.79 4.45
CA TYR A 244 -24.42 17.70 5.72
C TYR A 244 -24.34 19.08 6.40
N PRO A 245 -25.44 19.54 7.03
CA PRO A 245 -25.51 20.84 7.66
C PRO A 245 -24.49 21.02 8.79
N GLU A 246 -24.09 19.93 9.43
CA GLU A 246 -22.99 19.92 10.40
C GLU A 246 -21.67 19.64 9.70
N ASP A 247 -20.73 20.57 9.78
CA ASP A 247 -19.40 20.37 9.17
C ASP A 247 -18.49 19.54 10.08
N LEU A 248 -17.75 18.65 9.43
CA LEU A 248 -16.71 17.87 10.10
C LEU A 248 -15.41 18.69 10.12
N VAL A 249 -14.91 18.95 11.33
CA VAL A 249 -13.64 19.65 11.51
C VAL A 249 -12.59 18.69 12.07
N MET A 250 -11.42 18.62 11.45
CA MET A 250 -10.29 17.85 11.93
C MET A 250 -8.97 18.58 11.70
N ASN A 251 -8.25 18.91 12.78
CA ASN A 251 -6.98 19.63 12.73
C ASN A 251 -7.03 20.92 11.89
N GLY A 252 -8.13 21.66 11.95
CA GLY A 252 -8.37 22.90 11.20
C GLY A 252 -8.85 22.69 9.75
N TYR A 253 -8.87 21.47 9.23
CA TYR A 253 -9.49 21.14 7.94
C TYR A 253 -11.00 20.97 8.12
N HIS A 254 -11.74 21.45 7.15
CA HIS A 254 -13.22 21.39 7.11
C HIS A 254 -13.71 21.31 5.66
N GLY A 255 -15.03 21.06 5.45
CA GLY A 255 -15.60 20.96 4.11
C GLY A 255 -15.18 19.68 3.36
N PHE A 256 -15.00 18.57 4.07
CA PHE A 256 -14.63 17.28 3.47
C PHE A 256 -15.70 16.79 2.49
N LEU A 257 -15.31 16.51 1.24
CA LEU A 257 -16.22 16.15 0.15
C LEU A 257 -16.76 14.73 0.23
N PHE A 258 -15.97 13.79 0.75
CA PHE A 258 -16.36 12.38 0.81
C PHE A 258 -16.69 11.95 2.23
N ARG A 259 -17.99 11.79 2.48
CA ARG A 259 -18.53 11.35 3.77
C ARG A 259 -19.31 10.04 3.60
N ASN A 260 -19.49 9.31 4.69
CA ASN A 260 -20.39 8.15 4.70
C ASN A 260 -21.85 8.63 4.81
N ARG A 261 -22.81 7.70 4.76
CA ARG A 261 -24.27 8.02 4.85
C ARG A 261 -24.69 8.69 6.15
N GLU A 262 -23.88 8.55 7.20
CA GLU A 262 -24.11 9.14 8.52
C GLU A 262 -23.47 10.53 8.64
N GLY A 263 -22.87 11.03 7.57
CA GLY A 263 -22.18 12.32 7.54
C GLY A 263 -20.75 12.27 8.07
N TYR A 264 -20.23 11.11 8.49
CA TYR A 264 -18.86 10.94 9.02
C TYR A 264 -17.82 10.74 7.93
N PHE A 265 -16.55 10.79 8.33
CA PHE A 265 -15.42 10.51 7.46
C PHE A 265 -15.49 9.14 6.78
N LEU A 266 -15.12 9.11 5.51
CA LEU A 266 -15.04 7.90 4.72
C LEU A 266 -13.65 7.27 4.85
N SER A 267 -13.58 5.97 5.14
CA SER A 267 -12.31 5.26 5.26
C SER A 267 -11.98 4.45 4.01
N ALA A 268 -10.69 4.19 3.79
CA ALA A 268 -10.21 3.28 2.75
C ALA A 268 -10.85 1.88 2.85
N HIS A 269 -11.12 1.40 4.06
CA HIS A 269 -11.77 0.12 4.30
C HIS A 269 -13.21 0.10 3.78
N ASN A 270 -13.97 1.18 4.03
CA ASN A 270 -15.34 1.31 3.52
C ASN A 270 -15.38 1.29 1.99
N ILE A 271 -14.47 2.03 1.34
CA ILE A 271 -14.36 2.07 -0.12
C ILE A 271 -14.02 0.69 -0.69
N ASN A 272 -13.04 -0.02 -0.12
CA ASN A 272 -12.69 -1.36 -0.59
C ASN A 272 -13.83 -2.38 -0.40
N ARG A 273 -14.57 -2.30 0.70
CA ARG A 273 -15.77 -3.13 0.90
C ARG A 273 -16.87 -2.79 -0.10
N ALA A 274 -17.04 -1.52 -0.45
CA ALA A 274 -17.98 -1.10 -1.47
C ALA A 274 -17.58 -1.66 -2.85
N ILE A 275 -16.32 -1.50 -3.27
CA ILE A 275 -15.78 -2.06 -4.51
C ILE A 275 -16.07 -3.56 -4.59
N GLN A 276 -15.77 -4.30 -3.52
CA GLN A 276 -16.01 -5.74 -3.48
C GLN A 276 -17.47 -6.11 -3.64
N ARG A 277 -18.40 -5.43 -2.91
CA ARG A 277 -19.84 -5.67 -3.02
C ARG A 277 -20.39 -5.32 -4.40
N ILE A 278 -19.96 -4.19 -4.95
CA ILE A 278 -20.36 -3.74 -6.29
C ILE A 278 -19.87 -4.73 -7.34
N SER A 279 -18.62 -5.18 -7.26
CA SER A 279 -18.06 -6.15 -8.22
C SER A 279 -18.78 -7.51 -8.16
N ILE A 280 -19.14 -7.99 -6.97
CA ILE A 280 -19.89 -9.23 -6.81
C ILE A 280 -21.29 -9.08 -7.42
N ALA A 281 -21.99 -7.97 -7.12
CA ALA A 281 -23.32 -7.72 -7.65
C ALA A 281 -23.32 -7.56 -9.18
N TYR A 282 -22.36 -6.81 -9.73
CA TYR A 282 -22.18 -6.68 -11.17
C TYR A 282 -21.90 -8.03 -11.83
N ASN A 283 -20.97 -8.81 -11.30
CA ASN A 283 -20.61 -10.09 -11.88
C ASN A 283 -21.77 -11.09 -11.88
N ALA A 284 -22.62 -11.07 -10.85
CA ALA A 284 -23.81 -11.91 -10.82
C ALA A 284 -24.81 -11.49 -11.92
N GLU A 285 -25.12 -10.18 -12.04
CA GLU A 285 -26.03 -9.67 -13.07
C GLU A 285 -25.45 -9.90 -14.48
N GLU A 286 -24.14 -9.72 -14.67
CA GLU A 286 -23.46 -9.93 -15.95
C GLU A 286 -23.47 -11.41 -16.37
N MET A 287 -23.32 -12.35 -15.43
CA MET A 287 -23.41 -13.78 -15.73
C MET A 287 -24.81 -14.16 -16.21
N ASP A 288 -25.85 -13.71 -15.50
CA ASP A 288 -27.24 -13.96 -15.88
C ASP A 288 -27.56 -13.35 -17.26
N GLN A 289 -27.06 -12.13 -17.50
CA GLN A 289 -27.31 -11.44 -18.79
C GLN A 289 -26.55 -12.09 -19.94
N ALA A 290 -25.31 -12.52 -19.72
CA ALA A 290 -24.49 -13.19 -20.73
C ALA A 290 -25.06 -14.55 -21.11
N GLU A 291 -25.62 -15.29 -20.15
CA GLU A 291 -26.33 -16.55 -20.40
C GLU A 291 -27.58 -16.33 -21.27
N LEU A 292 -28.37 -15.28 -20.97
CA LEU A 292 -29.57 -14.93 -21.78
C LEU A 292 -29.24 -14.50 -23.21
N GLU A 293 -28.07 -13.84 -23.38
CA GLU A 293 -27.62 -13.32 -24.69
C GLU A 293 -26.71 -14.31 -25.46
N ASP A 294 -26.46 -15.50 -24.92
CA ASP A 294 -25.56 -16.53 -25.47
C ASP A 294 -24.18 -15.98 -25.84
N ARG A 295 -23.56 -15.25 -24.89
CA ARG A 295 -22.22 -14.67 -25.00
C ARG A 295 -21.34 -14.94 -23.77
N GLU A 296 -20.04 -14.76 -23.93
CA GLU A 296 -19.12 -14.80 -22.80
C GLU A 296 -19.34 -13.58 -21.88
N PRO A 297 -19.34 -13.78 -20.53
CA PRO A 297 -19.50 -12.70 -19.59
C PRO A 297 -18.24 -11.84 -19.44
N GLU A 298 -18.41 -10.53 -19.41
CA GLU A 298 -17.34 -9.56 -19.16
C GLU A 298 -17.18 -9.27 -17.65
N LEU A 299 -16.57 -10.17 -16.92
CA LEU A 299 -16.47 -10.10 -15.46
C LEU A 299 -15.42 -9.08 -14.99
N LEU A 300 -15.75 -8.42 -13.88
CA LEU A 300 -14.78 -7.62 -13.12
C LEU A 300 -13.86 -8.53 -12.32
N PRO A 301 -12.53 -8.31 -12.36
CA PRO A 301 -11.60 -9.03 -11.51
C PRO A 301 -11.75 -8.61 -10.04
N HIS A 302 -11.18 -9.37 -9.14
CA HIS A 302 -11.02 -8.87 -7.77
C HIS A 302 -10.01 -7.72 -7.76
N PHE A 303 -10.47 -6.51 -7.41
CA PHE A 303 -9.63 -5.33 -7.35
C PHE A 303 -9.91 -4.47 -6.11
N SER A 304 -9.03 -3.53 -5.86
CA SER A 304 -9.08 -2.59 -4.73
C SER A 304 -8.93 -1.15 -5.22
N VAL A 305 -9.12 -0.20 -4.35
CA VAL A 305 -8.90 1.22 -4.64
C VAL A 305 -7.48 1.51 -5.16
N HIS A 306 -6.49 0.72 -4.75
CA HIS A 306 -5.12 0.88 -5.27
C HIS A 306 -4.99 0.47 -6.74
N ASN A 307 -5.79 -0.51 -7.20
CA ASN A 307 -5.88 -0.87 -8.61
C ASN A 307 -6.51 0.24 -9.45
N MET A 308 -7.43 1.05 -8.90
CA MET A 308 -7.98 2.23 -9.59
C MET A 308 -6.89 3.26 -9.89
N ARG A 309 -6.02 3.55 -8.92
CA ARG A 309 -4.86 4.40 -9.14
C ARG A 309 -3.89 3.81 -10.18
N HIS A 310 -3.69 2.49 -10.16
CA HIS A 310 -2.89 1.79 -11.17
C HIS A 310 -3.54 1.91 -12.55
N THR A 311 -4.86 1.75 -12.65
CA THR A 311 -5.63 1.92 -13.88
C THR A 311 -5.45 3.33 -14.46
N PHE A 312 -5.59 4.37 -13.63
CA PHE A 312 -5.37 5.74 -14.07
C PHE A 312 -3.93 5.95 -14.59
N CYS A 313 -2.91 5.47 -13.84
CA CYS A 313 -1.52 5.54 -14.28
C CYS A 313 -1.30 4.85 -15.62
N THR A 314 -1.89 3.67 -15.82
CA THR A 314 -1.86 2.93 -17.10
C THR A 314 -2.45 3.76 -18.23
N ARG A 315 -3.65 4.34 -18.03
CA ARG A 315 -4.29 5.22 -19.04
C ARG A 315 -3.46 6.45 -19.35
N LEU A 316 -2.83 7.03 -18.35
CA LEU A 316 -1.96 8.19 -18.54
C LEU A 316 -0.70 7.82 -19.36
N CYS A 317 -0.09 6.65 -19.06
CA CYS A 317 1.04 6.12 -19.82
C CYS A 317 0.67 5.77 -21.28
N GLU A 318 -0.56 5.33 -21.53
CA GLU A 318 -1.08 5.08 -22.89
C GLU A 318 -1.33 6.38 -23.66
N SER A 319 -1.62 7.48 -22.96
CA SER A 319 -2.02 8.76 -23.55
C SER A 319 -0.84 9.70 -23.82
N THR A 320 0.30 9.55 -23.12
CA THR A 320 1.47 10.43 -23.27
C THR A 320 2.77 9.69 -22.99
N ASN A 321 3.83 10.12 -23.67
CA ASN A 321 5.19 9.65 -23.44
C ASN A 321 5.96 10.55 -22.45
N ASP A 322 5.34 11.59 -21.90
CA ASP A 322 5.96 12.47 -20.92
C ASP A 322 5.95 11.83 -19.52
N ILE A 323 6.97 11.03 -19.26
CA ILE A 323 7.12 10.29 -17.99
C ILE A 323 7.24 11.23 -16.80
N LYS A 324 7.81 12.44 -16.99
CA LYS A 324 7.95 13.43 -15.93
C LYS A 324 6.58 13.99 -15.54
N PHE A 325 5.74 14.28 -16.50
CA PHE A 325 4.34 14.68 -16.25
C PHE A 325 3.58 13.59 -15.51
N ILE A 326 3.71 12.32 -15.97
CA ILE A 326 3.07 11.18 -15.29
C ILE A 326 3.54 11.09 -13.84
N GLN A 327 4.85 11.18 -13.59
CA GLN A 327 5.43 11.13 -12.25
C GLN A 327 4.88 12.25 -11.35
N GLN A 328 4.78 13.46 -11.86
CA GLN A 328 4.26 14.64 -11.13
C GLN A 328 2.79 14.46 -10.79
N VAL A 329 1.94 14.11 -11.74
CA VAL A 329 0.51 13.86 -11.51
C VAL A 329 0.28 12.76 -10.49
N MET A 330 1.01 11.66 -10.63
CA MET A 330 0.92 10.52 -9.72
C MET A 330 1.54 10.80 -8.34
N GLY A 331 2.47 11.75 -8.22
CA GLY A 331 3.21 12.00 -6.97
C GLY A 331 4.05 10.80 -6.53
N HIS A 332 4.75 10.17 -7.50
CA HIS A 332 5.70 9.12 -7.22
C HIS A 332 7.04 9.73 -6.80
N ALA A 333 7.50 9.41 -5.59
CA ALA A 333 8.79 9.88 -5.09
C ALA A 333 9.96 9.22 -5.86
N ASP A 334 9.78 7.97 -6.28
CA ASP A 334 10.74 7.20 -7.04
C ASP A 334 10.29 7.08 -8.50
N PHE A 335 11.16 7.49 -9.40
CA PHE A 335 10.98 7.39 -10.84
C PHE A 335 10.80 5.94 -11.31
N SER A 336 11.45 4.98 -10.66
CA SER A 336 11.36 3.56 -10.99
C SER A 336 9.91 3.06 -10.95
N THR A 337 9.11 3.53 -10.00
CA THR A 337 7.69 3.15 -9.89
C THR A 337 6.87 3.52 -11.14
N THR A 338 7.16 4.69 -11.72
CA THR A 338 6.49 5.12 -12.97
C THR A 338 7.04 4.34 -14.16
N MET A 339 8.36 4.13 -14.20
CA MET A 339 9.03 3.40 -15.27
C MET A 339 8.60 1.93 -15.34
N ASP A 340 8.42 1.27 -14.21
CA ASP A 340 7.96 -0.13 -14.17
C ASP A 340 6.60 -0.28 -14.86
N ILE A 341 5.67 0.63 -14.58
CA ILE A 341 4.34 0.64 -15.21
C ILE A 341 4.46 0.95 -16.71
N TYR A 342 5.21 2.00 -17.05
CA TYR A 342 5.41 2.44 -18.44
C TYR A 342 6.07 1.33 -19.29
N THR A 343 7.11 0.69 -18.77
CA THR A 343 7.81 -0.39 -19.47
C THR A 343 6.92 -1.59 -19.73
N HIS A 344 6.11 -1.97 -18.73
CA HIS A 344 5.17 -3.09 -18.87
C HIS A 344 4.15 -2.81 -19.99
N ILE A 345 3.54 -1.63 -19.99
CA ILE A 345 2.56 -1.21 -21.02
C ILE A 345 3.21 -1.16 -22.40
N THR A 346 4.42 -0.62 -22.48
CA THR A 346 5.15 -0.52 -23.77
C THR A 346 5.47 -1.91 -24.32
N GLN A 347 5.83 -2.85 -23.46
CA GLN A 347 6.06 -4.25 -23.87
C GLN A 347 4.79 -4.96 -24.32
N GLU A 348 3.65 -4.74 -23.63
CA GLU A 348 2.35 -5.27 -24.05
C GLU A 348 1.95 -4.69 -25.41
N ASN A 349 2.00 -3.37 -25.58
CA ASN A 349 1.74 -2.69 -26.85
C ASN A 349 2.66 -3.15 -27.99
N MET A 350 3.94 -3.43 -27.69
CA MET A 350 4.87 -3.98 -28.69
C MET A 350 4.49 -5.40 -29.11
N ARG A 351 4.07 -6.25 -28.17
CA ARG A 351 3.61 -7.60 -28.46
C ARG A 351 2.33 -7.60 -29.30
N GLU A 352 1.34 -6.80 -28.94
CA GLU A 352 0.10 -6.65 -29.69
C GLU A 352 0.36 -6.13 -31.12
N LYS A 353 1.21 -5.10 -31.27
CA LYS A 353 1.61 -4.60 -32.57
C LYS A 353 2.40 -5.64 -33.36
N ALA A 354 3.30 -6.38 -32.72
CA ALA A 354 4.06 -7.43 -33.40
C ALA A 354 3.15 -8.57 -33.87
N GLU A 355 2.15 -9.00 -33.09
CA GLU A 355 1.17 -9.98 -33.50
C GLU A 355 0.27 -9.48 -34.64
N ALA A 356 -0.18 -8.22 -34.59
CA ALA A 356 -0.98 -7.60 -35.65
C ALA A 356 -0.18 -7.49 -36.98
N ILE A 357 1.14 -7.35 -36.93
CA ILE A 357 2.01 -7.24 -38.10
C ILE A 357 2.38 -8.63 -38.67
N LYS A 358 2.47 -9.67 -37.82
CA LYS A 358 2.87 -11.02 -38.23
C LYS A 358 2.10 -11.60 -39.41
N GLY A 359 0.78 -11.28 -39.48
CA GLY A 359 -0.06 -11.71 -40.60
C GLY A 359 0.12 -10.93 -41.92
N ASN A 360 0.83 -9.78 -41.86
CA ASN A 360 0.97 -8.86 -43.00
C ASN A 360 2.39 -8.79 -43.56
N LEU A 361 3.37 -9.42 -42.90
CA LEU A 361 4.74 -9.49 -43.40
C LEU A 361 4.95 -10.80 -44.14
N VAL A 362 5.05 -10.70 -45.47
CA VAL A 362 5.45 -11.80 -46.35
C VAL A 362 6.94 -11.62 -46.67
N LEU A 363 7.78 -12.59 -46.27
CA LEU A 363 9.15 -12.70 -46.76
C LEU A 363 9.09 -13.31 -48.16
N MET A 364 9.50 -12.58 -49.19
CA MET A 364 9.68 -13.10 -50.55
C MET A 364 10.85 -14.08 -50.58
#